data_212670d4c3a6db2d1d62138c1bde6103
#
_entry.id   212670d4c3a6db2d1d62138c1bde6103
#
_cell.length_a   1.000
_cell.length_b   1.000
_cell.length_c   1.000
_cell.angle_alpha   90.00
_cell.angle_beta   90.00
_cell.angle_gamma   90.00
#
_symmetry.space_group_name_H-M   'P 1'
#
loop_
_entity.id
_entity.type
_entity.pdbx_description
1 polymer ?
#
loop_
_entity_poly.entity_id
_entity_poly.type
_entity_poly.pdbx_seq_one_letter_code
_entity_poly.pdbx_strand_id
1 'polypeptide(L)'
;MSRGVRAELRGLSPELAEIVGAHMVMAGRLLATDPALAYRHADAARRRASRLPVTREATAETAYAAGEWAIALNEYRALRRMNGGNEFVAAMADCERALGRPQAALKLLKEALDASPKTNDRIELRLVEAGSRQDLGQMDEALRVLKTEIEVSSGKGSRQARANLRYGYAAMLEASGDPGQAEKWFVAAAALDDDGETDAQERAEALQGFKLEVDEDAFDDEEDSDEDDSDEDDDSDEDDDSDEDDDSDEDDDSDEDDDSDEDDDDSDDEDETTSESDAEGEPEGEHQE
;
A
#
# COMPACT_ATOMS: atom_id res chain seq x y z
N MET A 1 4.25 15.69 -0.97
CA MET A 1 3.32 15.53 0.18
C MET A 1 1.92 15.74 -0.33
N SER A 2 0.98 14.84 -0.05
CA SER A 2 -0.41 14.91 -0.52
C SER A 2 -1.20 16.08 0.10
N ARG A 3 -2.36 16.44 -0.49
CA ARG A 3 -3.24 17.48 0.10
C ARG A 3 -3.77 17.07 1.48
N GLY A 4 -4.09 15.78 1.67
CA GLY A 4 -4.58 15.24 2.96
C GLY A 4 -3.56 15.42 4.08
N VAL A 5 -2.32 14.98 3.86
CA VAL A 5 -1.23 15.14 4.83
C VAL A 5 -1.04 16.61 5.20
N ARG A 6 -1.02 17.52 4.21
CA ARG A 6 -0.92 18.96 4.50
C ARG A 6 -2.11 19.52 5.28
N ALA A 7 -3.30 18.98 5.09
CA ALA A 7 -4.47 19.40 5.84
C ALA A 7 -4.36 19.01 7.32
N GLU A 8 -3.95 17.79 7.63
CA GLU A 8 -3.74 17.34 9.01
C GLU A 8 -2.66 18.16 9.72
N LEU A 9 -1.55 18.47 9.04
CA LEU A 9 -0.45 19.26 9.62
C LEU A 9 -0.84 20.70 9.97
N ARG A 10 -1.91 21.28 9.36
CA ARG A 10 -2.39 22.63 9.71
C ARG A 10 -2.87 22.75 11.16
N GLY A 11 -3.19 21.64 11.83
CA GLY A 11 -3.55 21.62 13.25
C GLY A 11 -2.37 21.83 14.22
N LEU A 12 -1.14 21.84 13.70
CA LEU A 12 0.09 22.06 14.48
C LEU A 12 0.54 23.53 14.42
N SER A 13 1.42 23.93 15.35
CA SER A 13 2.11 25.23 15.20
C SER A 13 2.96 25.23 13.92
N PRO A 14 3.21 26.40 13.28
CA PRO A 14 3.96 26.46 12.03
C PRO A 14 5.35 25.78 12.10
N GLU A 15 6.08 26.00 13.18
CA GLU A 15 7.40 25.41 13.38
C GLU A 15 7.33 23.87 13.52
N LEU A 16 6.33 23.39 14.27
CA LEU A 16 6.12 21.95 14.46
C LEU A 16 5.66 21.27 13.16
N ALA A 17 4.77 21.93 12.40
CA ALA A 17 4.31 21.46 11.11
C ALA A 17 5.47 21.33 10.10
N GLU A 18 6.41 22.29 10.10
CA GLU A 18 7.61 22.25 9.26
C GLU A 18 8.50 21.05 9.62
N ILE A 19 8.82 20.85 10.89
CA ILE A 19 9.66 19.74 11.37
C ILE A 19 9.01 18.38 11.06
N VAL A 20 7.72 18.22 11.41
CA VAL A 20 6.98 16.98 11.16
C VAL A 20 6.87 16.73 9.65
N GLY A 21 6.56 17.77 8.87
CA GLY A 21 6.47 17.69 7.42
C GLY A 21 7.79 17.29 6.76
N ALA A 22 8.91 17.83 7.22
CA ALA A 22 10.24 17.46 6.72
C ALA A 22 10.55 15.98 6.97
N HIS A 23 10.26 15.48 8.18
CA HIS A 23 10.42 14.06 8.50
C HIS A 23 9.52 13.16 7.65
N MET A 24 8.25 13.54 7.45
CA MET A 24 7.32 12.78 6.60
C MET A 24 7.77 12.71 5.13
N VAL A 25 8.32 13.82 4.58
CA VAL A 25 8.87 13.83 3.22
C VAL A 25 10.08 12.91 3.12
N MET A 26 10.99 12.93 4.10
CA MET A 26 12.15 12.05 4.11
C MET A 26 11.76 10.59 4.24
N ALA A 27 10.80 10.26 5.10
CA ALA A 27 10.27 8.90 5.22
C ALA A 27 9.75 8.38 3.87
N GLY A 28 8.93 9.16 3.16
CA GLY A 28 8.41 8.75 1.85
C GLY A 28 9.48 8.62 0.76
N ARG A 29 10.55 9.45 0.79
CA ARG A 29 11.65 9.35 -0.18
C ARG A 29 12.54 8.13 0.03
N LEU A 30 12.71 7.72 1.28
CA LEU A 30 13.60 6.63 1.67
C LEU A 30 12.90 5.27 1.69
N LEU A 31 11.57 5.23 1.63
CA LEU A 31 10.78 4.01 1.82
C LEU A 31 11.25 2.84 0.93
N ALA A 32 11.54 3.11 -0.33
CA ALA A 32 11.97 2.08 -1.28
C ALA A 32 13.48 1.78 -1.22
N THR A 33 14.33 2.71 -0.75
CA THR A 33 15.79 2.57 -0.83
C THR A 33 16.45 2.28 0.50
N ASP A 34 15.91 2.81 1.60
CA ASP A 34 16.38 2.58 2.97
C ASP A 34 15.19 2.61 3.95
N PRO A 35 14.41 1.50 4.01
CA PRO A 35 13.23 1.40 4.88
C PRO A 35 13.55 1.62 6.36
N ALA A 36 14.71 1.21 6.83
CA ALA A 36 15.12 1.39 8.22
C ALA A 36 15.31 2.88 8.57
N LEU A 37 15.92 3.66 7.68
CA LEU A 37 16.05 5.10 7.87
C LEU A 37 14.70 5.81 7.65
N ALA A 38 13.88 5.36 6.69
CA ALA A 38 12.51 5.83 6.50
C ALA A 38 11.69 5.71 7.78
N TYR A 39 11.73 4.54 8.42
CA TYR A 39 11.07 4.31 9.71
C TYR A 39 11.56 5.27 10.79
N ARG A 40 12.87 5.52 10.91
CA ARG A 40 13.42 6.47 11.88
C ARG A 40 12.89 7.89 11.68
N HIS A 41 12.71 8.32 10.44
CA HIS A 41 12.10 9.61 10.11
C HIS A 41 10.60 9.62 10.46
N ALA A 42 9.84 8.60 10.09
CA ALA A 42 8.42 8.50 10.41
C ALA A 42 8.17 8.47 11.93
N ASP A 43 8.96 7.69 12.68
CA ASP A 43 8.88 7.64 14.14
C ASP A 43 9.23 9.00 14.80
N ALA A 44 10.18 9.74 14.23
CA ALA A 44 10.51 11.08 14.69
C ALA A 44 9.34 12.07 14.48
N ALA A 45 8.60 11.95 13.37
CA ALA A 45 7.36 12.69 13.12
C ALA A 45 6.26 12.30 14.11
N ARG A 46 6.02 10.98 14.26
CA ARG A 46 5.00 10.43 15.17
C ARG A 46 5.23 10.86 16.63
N ARG A 47 6.46 10.82 17.12
CA ARG A 47 6.77 11.26 18.49
C ARG A 47 6.41 12.71 18.76
N ARG A 48 6.39 13.56 17.72
CA ARG A 48 6.03 14.99 17.82
C ARG A 48 4.54 15.25 17.61
N ALA A 49 3.86 14.41 16.84
CA ALA A 49 2.50 14.60 16.41
C ALA A 49 1.67 13.30 16.47
N SER A 50 1.78 12.53 17.57
CA SER A 50 1.19 11.18 17.72
C SER A 50 -0.34 11.14 17.67
N ARG A 51 -1.02 12.28 17.73
CA ARG A 51 -2.47 12.39 17.59
C ARG A 51 -2.94 12.48 16.16
N LEU A 52 -2.04 12.74 15.22
CA LEU A 52 -2.36 12.80 13.81
C LEU A 52 -2.33 11.38 13.21
N PRO A 53 -3.43 10.90 12.61
CA PRO A 53 -3.48 9.61 11.94
C PRO A 53 -2.35 9.45 10.91
N VAL A 54 -2.08 10.47 10.10
CA VAL A 54 -1.08 10.42 9.03
C VAL A 54 0.34 10.13 9.54
N THR A 55 0.73 10.58 10.73
CA THR A 55 2.06 10.26 11.27
C THR A 55 2.15 8.82 11.77
N ARG A 56 1.05 8.26 12.24
CA ARG A 56 0.94 6.85 12.62
C ARG A 56 0.96 5.94 11.40
N GLU A 57 0.22 6.32 10.36
CA GLU A 57 0.18 5.60 9.08
C GLU A 57 1.59 5.52 8.46
N ALA A 58 2.27 6.65 8.32
CA ALA A 58 3.65 6.65 7.82
C ALA A 58 4.60 5.82 8.70
N THR A 59 4.39 5.80 10.03
CA THR A 59 5.20 4.96 10.92
C THR A 59 4.88 3.48 10.73
N ALA A 60 3.61 3.12 10.58
CA ALA A 60 3.18 1.75 10.34
C ALA A 60 3.74 1.20 9.02
N GLU A 61 3.58 1.95 7.92
CA GLU A 61 4.08 1.58 6.59
C GLU A 61 5.61 1.44 6.56
N THR A 62 6.32 2.42 7.11
CA THR A 62 7.79 2.38 7.11
C THR A 62 8.34 1.31 8.05
N ALA A 63 7.71 1.07 9.20
CA ALA A 63 8.06 -0.01 10.11
C ALA A 63 7.80 -1.39 9.46
N TYR A 64 6.68 -1.53 8.74
CA TYR A 64 6.36 -2.72 7.96
C TYR A 64 7.45 -2.99 6.91
N ALA A 65 7.79 -1.99 6.10
CA ALA A 65 8.84 -2.11 5.10
C ALA A 65 10.23 -2.39 5.70
N ALA A 66 10.49 -1.92 6.92
CA ALA A 66 11.73 -2.16 7.65
C ALA A 66 11.78 -3.52 8.39
N GLY A 67 10.70 -4.32 8.34
CA GLY A 67 10.62 -5.59 9.06
C GLY A 67 10.35 -5.45 10.57
N GLU A 68 10.03 -4.25 11.04
CA GLU A 68 9.69 -3.96 12.44
C GLU A 68 8.22 -4.30 12.73
N TRP A 69 7.86 -5.58 12.50
CA TRP A 69 6.48 -6.09 12.48
C TRP A 69 5.67 -5.79 13.73
N ALA A 70 6.30 -5.84 14.90
CA ALA A 70 5.61 -5.57 16.17
C ALA A 70 5.21 -4.09 16.29
N ILE A 71 6.05 -3.19 15.78
CA ILE A 71 5.80 -1.75 15.77
C ILE A 71 4.72 -1.43 14.74
N ALA A 72 4.85 -1.93 13.52
CA ALA A 72 3.86 -1.77 12.46
C ALA A 72 2.46 -2.21 12.94
N LEU A 73 2.36 -3.41 13.52
CA LEU A 73 1.11 -3.95 14.05
C LEU A 73 0.49 -3.05 15.13
N ASN A 74 1.30 -2.50 16.03
CA ASN A 74 0.82 -1.61 17.08
C ASN A 74 0.26 -0.29 16.52
N GLU A 75 0.92 0.29 15.52
CA GLU A 75 0.46 1.52 14.88
C GLU A 75 -0.78 1.27 14.01
N TYR A 76 -0.86 0.20 13.24
CA TYR A 76 -2.07 -0.19 12.50
C TYR A 76 -3.27 -0.45 13.43
N ARG A 77 -3.06 -1.08 14.59
CA ARG A 77 -4.11 -1.23 15.60
C ARG A 77 -4.56 0.11 16.18
N ALA A 78 -3.63 1.06 16.35
CA ALA A 78 -3.97 2.40 16.80
C ALA A 78 -4.80 3.14 15.75
N LEU A 79 -4.43 3.07 14.48
CA LEU A 79 -5.18 3.62 13.34
C LEU A 79 -6.59 3.04 13.25
N ARG A 80 -6.72 1.72 13.35
CA ARG A 80 -8.04 1.06 13.37
C ARG A 80 -8.94 1.56 14.50
N ARG A 81 -8.37 1.84 15.70
CA ARG A 81 -9.13 2.43 16.80
C ARG A 81 -9.53 3.89 16.57
N MET A 82 -8.70 4.65 15.84
CA MET A 82 -8.94 6.06 15.54
C MET A 82 -9.96 6.25 14.40
N ASN A 83 -9.79 5.48 13.32
CA ASN A 83 -10.55 5.65 12.08
C ASN A 83 -11.73 4.68 11.96
N GLY A 84 -11.71 3.57 12.72
CA GLY A 84 -12.61 2.44 12.50
C GLY A 84 -12.27 1.66 11.23
N GLY A 85 -13.17 0.76 10.83
CA GLY A 85 -13.06 0.04 9.57
C GLY A 85 -12.01 -1.08 9.52
N ASN A 86 -11.80 -1.61 8.31
CA ASN A 86 -10.95 -2.77 8.05
C ASN A 86 -9.80 -2.47 7.07
N GLU A 87 -9.53 -1.20 6.79
CA GLU A 87 -8.54 -0.75 5.82
C GLU A 87 -7.14 -1.36 6.03
N PHE A 88 -6.71 -1.48 7.29
CA PHE A 88 -5.37 -1.98 7.62
C PHE A 88 -5.36 -3.45 8.05
N VAL A 89 -6.47 -4.19 7.91
CA VAL A 89 -6.55 -5.56 8.45
C VAL A 89 -5.63 -6.53 7.70
N ALA A 90 -5.45 -6.38 6.40
CA ALA A 90 -4.50 -7.20 5.64
C ALA A 90 -3.07 -7.02 6.15
N ALA A 91 -2.62 -5.77 6.30
CA ALA A 91 -1.28 -5.45 6.83
C ALA A 91 -1.12 -5.91 8.29
N MET A 92 -2.17 -5.75 9.14
CA MET A 92 -2.16 -6.28 10.52
C MET A 92 -2.01 -7.81 10.55
N ALA A 93 -2.75 -8.51 9.69
CA ALA A 93 -2.68 -9.96 9.61
C ALA A 93 -1.32 -10.44 9.09
N ASP A 94 -0.75 -9.73 8.13
CA ASP A 94 0.59 -10.05 7.62
C ASP A 94 1.68 -9.82 8.68
N CYS A 95 1.57 -8.75 9.48
CA CYS A 95 2.43 -8.56 10.65
C CYS A 95 2.29 -9.71 11.66
N GLU A 96 1.07 -10.21 11.90
CA GLU A 96 0.87 -11.38 12.79
C GLU A 96 1.55 -12.64 12.23
N ARG A 97 1.50 -12.86 10.91
CA ARG A 97 2.22 -13.94 10.21
C ARG A 97 3.73 -13.82 10.44
N ALA A 98 4.28 -12.65 10.13
CA ALA A 98 5.72 -12.37 10.26
C ALA A 98 6.23 -12.54 11.71
N LEU A 99 5.35 -12.31 12.69
CA LEU A 99 5.62 -12.58 14.12
C LEU A 99 5.41 -14.05 14.53
N GLY A 100 5.18 -14.96 13.57
CA GLY A 100 4.99 -16.39 13.83
C GLY A 100 3.62 -16.74 14.45
N ARG A 101 2.61 -15.92 14.19
CA ARG A 101 1.24 -16.07 14.72
C ARG A 101 0.17 -16.21 13.64
N PRO A 102 0.30 -17.17 12.69
CA PRO A 102 -0.61 -17.30 11.55
C PRO A 102 -2.07 -17.57 11.94
N GLN A 103 -2.32 -18.21 13.09
CA GLN A 103 -3.70 -18.40 13.58
C GLN A 103 -4.36 -17.08 13.99
N ALA A 104 -3.59 -16.13 14.56
CA ALA A 104 -4.09 -14.80 14.88
C ALA A 104 -4.40 -14.01 13.59
N ALA A 105 -3.54 -14.14 12.58
CA ALA A 105 -3.78 -13.58 11.25
C ALA A 105 -5.10 -14.10 10.66
N LEU A 106 -5.32 -15.41 10.62
CA LEU A 106 -6.55 -16.02 10.10
C LEU A 106 -7.81 -15.54 10.81
N LYS A 107 -7.73 -15.27 12.12
CA LYS A 107 -8.86 -14.71 12.87
C LYS A 107 -9.21 -13.29 12.41
N LEU A 108 -8.21 -12.42 12.26
CA LEU A 108 -8.40 -11.05 11.78
C LEU A 108 -8.99 -11.03 10.36
N LEU A 109 -8.43 -11.88 9.47
CA LEU A 109 -8.86 -11.99 8.08
C LEU A 109 -10.30 -12.47 7.96
N LYS A 110 -10.69 -13.46 8.78
CA LYS A 110 -12.07 -13.93 8.79
C LYS A 110 -13.06 -12.82 9.16
N GLU A 111 -12.78 -12.06 10.22
CA GLU A 111 -13.63 -10.93 10.64
C GLU A 111 -13.78 -9.88 9.51
N ALA A 112 -12.69 -9.56 8.80
CA ALA A 112 -12.73 -8.61 7.70
C ALA A 112 -13.46 -9.14 6.45
N LEU A 113 -13.29 -10.41 6.13
CA LEU A 113 -13.97 -11.06 5.00
C LEU A 113 -15.47 -11.21 5.24
N ASP A 114 -15.90 -11.49 6.48
CA ASP A 114 -17.31 -11.56 6.87
C ASP A 114 -18.03 -10.21 6.70
N ALA A 115 -17.28 -9.08 6.71
CA ALA A 115 -17.80 -7.74 6.45
C ALA A 115 -18.05 -7.42 4.97
N SER A 116 -17.89 -8.38 4.06
CA SER A 116 -18.13 -8.23 2.62
C SER A 116 -17.33 -7.09 1.97
N PRO A 117 -16.00 -7.12 2.03
CA PRO A 117 -15.13 -6.07 1.51
C PRO A 117 -15.26 -5.92 -0.02
N LYS A 118 -14.80 -4.77 -0.55
CA LYS A 118 -14.70 -4.53 -1.98
C LYS A 118 -13.72 -5.54 -2.61
N THR A 119 -13.79 -5.69 -3.93
CA THR A 119 -13.01 -6.72 -4.64
C THR A 119 -11.51 -6.61 -4.42
N ASN A 120 -10.93 -5.41 -4.49
CA ASN A 120 -9.49 -5.24 -4.28
C ASN A 120 -9.08 -5.62 -2.85
N ASP A 121 -9.80 -5.10 -1.85
CA ASP A 121 -9.54 -5.38 -0.45
C ASP A 121 -9.71 -6.88 -0.14
N ARG A 122 -10.71 -7.53 -0.76
CA ARG A 122 -10.91 -8.97 -0.63
C ARG A 122 -9.76 -9.78 -1.22
N ILE A 123 -9.24 -9.39 -2.38
CA ILE A 123 -8.08 -10.03 -3.01
C ILE A 123 -6.88 -9.96 -2.07
N GLU A 124 -6.60 -8.79 -1.51
CA GLU A 124 -5.50 -8.60 -0.57
C GLU A 124 -5.66 -9.47 0.68
N LEU A 125 -6.85 -9.46 1.30
CA LEU A 125 -7.16 -10.33 2.45
C LEU A 125 -6.98 -11.83 2.11
N ARG A 126 -7.36 -12.28 0.89
CA ARG A 126 -7.19 -13.67 0.45
C ARG A 126 -5.73 -14.04 0.20
N LEU A 127 -4.93 -13.12 -0.30
CA LEU A 127 -3.48 -13.33 -0.43
C LEU A 127 -2.84 -13.58 0.93
N VAL A 128 -3.15 -12.74 1.93
CA VAL A 128 -2.61 -12.92 3.29
C VAL A 128 -3.19 -14.17 3.96
N GLU A 129 -4.46 -14.53 3.70
CA GLU A 129 -5.05 -15.79 4.18
C GLU A 129 -4.29 -17.00 3.65
N ALA A 130 -4.00 -17.01 2.35
CA ALA A 130 -3.28 -18.10 1.73
C ALA A 130 -1.86 -18.22 2.29
N GLY A 131 -1.13 -17.10 2.46
CA GLY A 131 0.16 -17.08 3.12
C GLY A 131 0.10 -17.61 4.57
N SER A 132 -0.93 -17.22 5.32
CA SER A 132 -1.14 -17.72 6.69
C SER A 132 -1.38 -19.23 6.73
N ARG A 133 -2.07 -19.78 5.73
CA ARG A 133 -2.31 -21.23 5.59
C ARG A 133 -1.03 -21.95 5.20
N GLN A 134 -0.23 -21.37 4.32
CA GLN A 134 1.10 -21.89 3.95
C GLN A 134 2.00 -21.99 5.18
N ASP A 135 2.04 -20.96 6.03
CA ASP A 135 2.83 -20.94 7.27
C ASP A 135 2.40 -22.04 8.26
N LEU A 136 1.14 -22.49 8.16
CA LEU A 136 0.59 -23.63 8.93
C LEU A 136 0.82 -24.99 8.25
N GLY A 137 1.50 -25.05 7.10
CA GLY A 137 1.67 -26.27 6.31
C GLY A 137 0.41 -26.72 5.56
N GLN A 138 -0.59 -25.85 5.41
CA GLN A 138 -1.87 -26.13 4.75
C GLN A 138 -1.84 -25.69 3.28
N MET A 139 -0.86 -26.17 2.50
CA MET A 139 -0.62 -25.72 1.13
C MET A 139 -1.83 -25.93 0.21
N ASP A 140 -2.49 -27.08 0.28
CA ASP A 140 -3.67 -27.40 -0.55
C ASP A 140 -4.81 -26.39 -0.30
N GLU A 141 -5.01 -25.99 0.95
CA GLU A 141 -6.01 -25.02 1.34
C GLU A 141 -5.62 -23.60 0.85
N ALA A 142 -4.34 -23.24 0.92
CA ALA A 142 -3.81 -21.98 0.41
C ALA A 142 -4.06 -21.85 -1.10
N LEU A 143 -3.71 -22.87 -1.85
CA LEU A 143 -3.94 -22.94 -3.31
C LEU A 143 -5.44 -22.87 -3.64
N ARG A 144 -6.29 -23.58 -2.87
CA ARG A 144 -7.74 -23.55 -3.07
C ARG A 144 -8.33 -22.15 -2.84
N VAL A 145 -7.89 -21.46 -1.80
CA VAL A 145 -8.34 -20.10 -1.50
C VAL A 145 -8.04 -19.16 -2.65
N LEU A 146 -6.80 -19.15 -3.15
CA LEU A 146 -6.42 -18.24 -4.24
C LEU A 146 -7.07 -18.61 -5.57
N LYS A 147 -7.17 -19.90 -5.89
CA LYS A 147 -7.86 -20.35 -7.09
C LYS A 147 -9.33 -19.94 -7.11
N THR A 148 -10.02 -20.11 -6.00
CA THR A 148 -11.42 -19.69 -5.85
C THR A 148 -11.54 -18.17 -6.02
N GLU A 149 -10.63 -17.38 -5.42
CA GLU A 149 -10.66 -15.94 -5.55
C GLU A 149 -10.38 -15.47 -6.99
N ILE A 150 -9.48 -16.13 -7.73
CA ILE A 150 -9.24 -15.86 -9.16
C ILE A 150 -10.54 -16.03 -9.97
N GLU A 151 -11.31 -17.08 -9.71
CA GLU A 151 -12.57 -17.35 -10.39
C GLU A 151 -13.64 -16.30 -10.05
N VAL A 152 -13.80 -15.98 -8.76
CA VAL A 152 -14.80 -15.01 -8.26
C VAL A 152 -14.50 -13.59 -8.68
N SER A 153 -13.23 -13.20 -8.73
CA SER A 153 -12.77 -11.87 -9.11
C SER A 153 -12.53 -11.69 -10.61
N SER A 154 -12.88 -12.68 -11.44
CA SER A 154 -12.69 -12.62 -12.89
C SER A 154 -13.34 -11.36 -13.49
N GLY A 155 -12.51 -10.52 -14.14
CA GLY A 155 -12.94 -9.25 -14.73
C GLY A 155 -13.30 -8.15 -13.73
N LYS A 156 -13.13 -8.36 -12.43
CA LYS A 156 -13.45 -7.40 -11.36
C LYS A 156 -12.17 -6.97 -10.63
N GLY A 157 -12.21 -5.76 -10.04
CA GLY A 157 -11.07 -5.18 -9.37
C GLY A 157 -10.06 -4.56 -10.33
N SER A 158 -9.00 -3.96 -9.79
CA SER A 158 -7.93 -3.35 -10.59
C SER A 158 -7.11 -4.40 -11.33
N ARG A 159 -6.41 -4.01 -12.39
CA ARG A 159 -5.48 -4.89 -13.11
C ARG A 159 -4.39 -5.37 -12.16
N GLN A 160 -3.81 -4.46 -11.39
CA GLN A 160 -2.75 -4.76 -10.42
C GLN A 160 -3.20 -5.74 -9.34
N ALA A 161 -4.36 -5.57 -8.72
CA ALA A 161 -4.85 -6.53 -7.73
C ALA A 161 -5.00 -7.95 -8.32
N ARG A 162 -5.44 -8.04 -9.59
CA ARG A 162 -5.54 -9.32 -10.30
C ARG A 162 -4.18 -9.89 -10.73
N ALA A 163 -3.19 -9.02 -11.00
CA ALA A 163 -1.81 -9.44 -11.23
C ALA A 163 -1.23 -10.05 -9.95
N ASN A 164 -1.32 -9.33 -8.83
CA ASN A 164 -0.85 -9.77 -7.52
C ASN A 164 -1.49 -11.10 -7.08
N LEU A 165 -2.79 -11.27 -7.35
CA LEU A 165 -3.50 -12.52 -7.04
C LEU A 165 -2.94 -13.72 -7.85
N ARG A 166 -2.68 -13.54 -9.15
CA ARG A 166 -2.09 -14.57 -10.00
C ARG A 166 -0.64 -14.87 -9.63
N TYR A 167 0.09 -13.81 -9.33
CA TYR A 167 1.47 -13.92 -8.86
C TYR A 167 1.54 -14.75 -7.56
N GLY A 168 0.72 -14.41 -6.56
CA GLY A 168 0.66 -15.17 -5.30
C GLY A 168 0.28 -16.63 -5.51
N TYR A 169 -0.65 -16.91 -6.42
CA TYR A 169 -1.03 -18.28 -6.77
C TYR A 169 0.12 -19.04 -7.46
N ALA A 170 0.82 -18.39 -8.39
CA ALA A 170 1.99 -18.95 -9.07
C ALA A 170 3.12 -19.29 -8.09
N ALA A 171 3.43 -18.36 -7.18
CA ALA A 171 4.45 -18.56 -6.17
C ALA A 171 4.13 -19.75 -5.23
N MET A 172 2.86 -19.94 -4.88
CA MET A 172 2.45 -21.11 -4.10
C MET A 172 2.50 -22.42 -4.88
N LEU A 173 2.17 -22.41 -6.17
CA LEU A 173 2.34 -23.57 -7.05
C LEU A 173 3.81 -23.99 -7.16
N GLU A 174 4.69 -23.03 -7.35
CA GLU A 174 6.14 -23.29 -7.37
C GLU A 174 6.62 -23.88 -6.04
N ALA A 175 6.21 -23.28 -4.91
CA ALA A 175 6.55 -23.78 -3.58
C ALA A 175 5.95 -25.16 -3.29
N SER A 176 4.85 -25.54 -3.93
CA SER A 176 4.24 -26.87 -3.82
C SER A 176 4.90 -27.91 -4.72
N GLY A 177 5.84 -27.52 -5.59
CA GLY A 177 6.58 -28.41 -6.50
C GLY A 177 5.90 -28.61 -7.87
N ASP A 178 5.03 -27.69 -8.29
CA ASP A 178 4.44 -27.68 -9.65
C ASP A 178 4.93 -26.47 -10.47
N PRO A 179 6.22 -26.45 -10.89
CA PRO A 179 6.80 -25.34 -11.65
C PRO A 179 6.14 -25.16 -13.03
N GLY A 180 5.61 -26.23 -13.63
CA GLY A 180 4.96 -26.14 -14.93
C GLY A 180 3.60 -25.42 -14.91
N GLN A 181 2.88 -25.48 -13.80
CA GLN A 181 1.70 -24.65 -13.60
C GLN A 181 2.09 -23.25 -13.13
N ALA A 182 3.10 -23.13 -12.25
CA ALA A 182 3.58 -21.84 -11.76
C ALA A 182 3.99 -20.92 -12.92
N GLU A 183 4.76 -21.41 -13.89
CA GLU A 183 5.14 -20.68 -15.09
C GLU A 183 3.94 -20.04 -15.80
N LYS A 184 2.90 -20.82 -16.06
CA LYS A 184 1.69 -20.32 -16.77
C LYS A 184 1.01 -19.19 -16.00
N TRP A 185 1.02 -19.29 -14.69
CA TRP A 185 0.38 -18.28 -13.84
C TRP A 185 1.25 -17.04 -13.64
N PHE A 186 2.59 -17.17 -13.66
CA PHE A 186 3.49 -16.02 -13.72
C PHE A 186 3.34 -15.27 -15.05
N VAL A 187 3.26 -15.95 -16.18
CA VAL A 187 2.95 -15.32 -17.48
C VAL A 187 1.59 -14.60 -17.43
N ALA A 188 0.58 -15.22 -16.82
CA ALA A 188 -0.74 -14.60 -16.67
C ALA A 188 -0.76 -13.43 -15.68
N ALA A 189 0.14 -13.38 -14.72
CA ALA A 189 0.34 -12.25 -13.81
C ALA A 189 1.04 -11.10 -14.55
N ALA A 190 2.16 -11.36 -15.22
CA ALA A 190 2.93 -10.39 -16.01
C ALA A 190 2.07 -9.69 -17.07
N ALA A 191 1.16 -10.41 -17.72
CA ALA A 191 0.23 -9.84 -18.70
C ALA A 191 -0.74 -8.81 -18.12
N LEU A 192 -0.87 -8.69 -16.79
CA LEU A 192 -1.72 -7.73 -16.09
C LEU A 192 -0.92 -6.67 -15.31
N ASP A 193 0.38 -6.88 -15.15
CA ASP A 193 1.29 -6.03 -14.39
C ASP A 193 1.90 -4.97 -15.30
N ASP A 194 1.08 -3.96 -15.65
CA ASP A 194 1.48 -2.91 -16.60
C ASP A 194 2.60 -2.01 -16.06
N ASP A 195 2.68 -1.88 -14.74
CA ASP A 195 3.62 -0.99 -14.05
C ASP A 195 4.91 -1.73 -13.60
N GLY A 196 4.98 -3.05 -13.80
CA GLY A 196 6.13 -3.87 -13.39
C GLY A 196 6.35 -3.90 -11.88
N GLU A 197 5.26 -3.94 -11.11
CA GLU A 197 5.35 -3.98 -9.63
C GLU A 197 5.79 -5.36 -9.11
N THR A 198 5.72 -6.40 -9.95
CA THR A 198 6.15 -7.76 -9.60
C THR A 198 7.26 -8.24 -10.52
N ASP A 199 8.04 -9.24 -10.08
CA ASP A 199 9.03 -9.95 -10.88
C ASP A 199 8.42 -11.13 -11.67
N ALA A 200 7.12 -11.09 -11.99
CA ALA A 200 6.38 -12.18 -12.61
C ALA A 200 6.98 -12.61 -13.95
N GLN A 201 7.40 -11.63 -14.79
CA GLN A 201 8.02 -11.90 -16.08
C GLN A 201 9.36 -12.64 -15.90
N GLU A 202 10.21 -12.16 -15.03
CA GLU A 202 11.53 -12.75 -14.75
C GLU A 202 11.40 -14.18 -14.22
N ARG A 203 10.45 -14.43 -13.32
CA ARG A 203 10.18 -15.76 -12.78
C ARG A 203 9.63 -16.72 -13.83
N ALA A 204 8.74 -16.25 -14.71
CA ALA A 204 8.25 -17.05 -15.83
C ALA A 204 9.40 -17.48 -16.75
N GLU A 205 10.28 -16.56 -17.13
CA GLU A 205 11.45 -16.81 -17.97
C GLU A 205 12.45 -17.76 -17.29
N ALA A 206 12.69 -17.58 -15.99
CA ALA A 206 13.55 -18.49 -15.23
C ALA A 206 13.03 -19.93 -15.21
N LEU A 207 11.70 -20.12 -15.07
CA LEU A 207 11.07 -21.44 -15.10
C LEU A 207 11.09 -22.07 -16.51
N GLN A 208 11.06 -21.27 -17.57
CA GLN A 208 11.24 -21.73 -18.96
C GLN A 208 12.68 -22.17 -19.25
N GLY A 209 13.62 -21.85 -18.36
CA GLY A 209 15.03 -22.18 -18.55
C GLY A 209 15.76 -21.24 -19.49
N PHE A 210 15.19 -20.03 -19.76
CA PHE A 210 15.91 -18.96 -20.41
C PHE A 210 16.95 -18.41 -19.42
N LYS A 211 18.18 -18.86 -19.56
CA LYS A 211 19.31 -18.10 -19.04
C LYS A 211 19.54 -16.96 -20.02
N LEU A 212 19.45 -15.70 -19.59
CA LEU A 212 20.15 -14.62 -20.25
C LEU A 212 21.65 -15.01 -20.20
N GLU A 213 22.19 -15.58 -21.27
CA GLU A 213 23.63 -15.53 -21.49
C GLU A 213 23.93 -14.05 -21.77
N VAL A 214 24.24 -13.31 -20.73
CA VAL A 214 24.92 -12.03 -20.90
C VAL A 214 26.26 -12.37 -21.49
N ASP A 215 26.41 -12.10 -22.78
CA ASP A 215 27.69 -12.19 -23.46
C ASP A 215 28.57 -11.10 -22.87
N GLU A 216 29.31 -11.45 -21.80
CA GLU A 216 30.24 -10.53 -21.13
C GLU A 216 31.35 -10.07 -22.13
N ASP A 217 31.56 -10.83 -23.22
CA ASP A 217 32.52 -10.47 -24.27
C ASP A 217 31.97 -9.38 -25.22
N ALA A 218 30.65 -9.08 -25.17
CA ALA A 218 30.05 -8.05 -26.02
C ALA A 218 30.31 -6.61 -25.52
N PHE A 219 30.84 -6.46 -24.31
CA PHE A 219 31.17 -5.15 -23.73
C PHE A 219 32.68 -4.82 -23.67
N ASP A 220 33.52 -5.75 -24.11
CA ASP A 220 35.00 -5.58 -24.04
C ASP A 220 35.64 -4.99 -25.31
N ASP A 221 34.88 -4.63 -26.36
CA ASP A 221 35.43 -4.17 -27.64
C ASP A 221 35.43 -2.63 -27.85
N GLU A 222 35.32 -1.82 -26.82
CA GLU A 222 35.45 -0.34 -26.95
C GLU A 222 36.55 0.31 -26.09
N GLU A 223 37.68 -0.40 -25.87
CA GLU A 223 38.90 0.28 -25.42
C GLU A 223 40.05 -0.26 -26.28
N ASP A 224 40.34 0.37 -27.40
CA ASP A 224 41.66 0.70 -27.93
C ASP A 224 41.58 1.15 -29.39
N SER A 225 41.46 2.43 -29.62
CA SER A 225 42.07 3.06 -30.81
C SER A 225 42.38 4.53 -30.52
N ASP A 226 43.38 4.75 -29.67
CA ASP A 226 44.17 5.96 -29.72
C ASP A 226 45.24 5.77 -30.79
N GLU A 227 45.03 6.28 -31.97
CA GLU A 227 46.08 6.64 -32.92
C GLU A 227 45.81 8.05 -33.43
N ASP A 228 46.51 8.99 -32.81
CA ASP A 228 47.44 9.99 -33.31
C ASP A 228 47.36 10.25 -34.83
N ASP A 229 46.90 11.46 -35.21
CA ASP A 229 47.60 12.30 -36.18
C ASP A 229 47.03 13.73 -36.30
N SER A 230 47.90 14.66 -35.88
CA SER A 230 48.32 15.91 -36.51
C SER A 230 47.32 16.85 -37.19
N ASP A 231 47.31 18.06 -36.61
CA ASP A 231 47.44 19.40 -37.25
C ASP A 231 46.70 19.63 -38.58
N GLU A 232 45.79 20.57 -38.59
CA GLU A 232 45.88 21.76 -39.45
C GLU A 232 44.84 22.83 -39.03
N ASP A 233 45.37 24.03 -38.84
CA ASP A 233 44.67 25.28 -38.69
C ASP A 233 43.69 25.54 -39.81
N ASP A 234 42.50 26.08 -39.47
CA ASP A 234 41.88 27.12 -40.30
C ASP A 234 40.89 27.97 -39.49
N ASP A 235 41.28 29.26 -39.44
CA ASP A 235 40.46 30.37 -38.98
C ASP A 235 39.23 30.55 -39.88
N SER A 236 38.09 30.75 -39.28
CA SER A 236 37.09 31.67 -39.84
C SER A 236 36.07 32.07 -38.79
N ASP A 237 36.25 33.31 -38.36
CA ASP A 237 35.22 34.16 -37.77
C ASP A 237 33.99 34.22 -38.67
N GLU A 238 32.83 34.09 -38.12
CA GLU A 238 31.63 34.81 -38.53
C GLU A 238 30.66 34.92 -37.36
N ASP A 239 30.53 36.14 -36.90
CA ASP A 239 29.45 36.68 -36.07
C ASP A 239 28.11 36.46 -36.76
N ASP A 240 27.10 36.06 -36.03
CA ASP A 240 25.73 36.50 -36.29
C ASP A 240 24.89 36.55 -35.02
N ASP A 241 24.70 37.78 -34.58
CA ASP A 241 23.69 38.20 -33.61
C ASP A 241 22.30 37.99 -34.17
N SER A 242 21.42 37.36 -33.41
CA SER A 242 20.00 37.66 -33.53
C SER A 242 19.30 37.42 -32.19
N ASP A 243 19.16 38.51 -31.48
CA ASP A 243 18.12 38.73 -30.47
C ASP A 243 16.75 38.61 -31.13
N GLU A 244 15.87 37.79 -30.60
CA GLU A 244 14.44 38.01 -30.71
C GLU A 244 13.77 37.66 -29.37
N ASP A 245 13.49 38.72 -28.64
CA ASP A 245 12.52 38.79 -27.56
C ASP A 245 11.12 38.47 -28.13
N ASP A 246 10.38 37.61 -27.50
CA ASP A 246 8.93 37.61 -27.61
C ASP A 246 8.27 37.33 -26.26
N ASP A 247 7.97 38.43 -25.60
CA ASP A 247 7.05 38.52 -24.47
C ASP A 247 5.62 38.27 -24.97
N SER A 248 4.96 37.36 -24.37
CA SER A 248 3.47 37.30 -24.41
C SER A 248 2.92 36.89 -23.05
N ASP A 249 2.70 37.91 -22.25
CA ASP A 249 1.78 37.91 -21.13
C ASP A 249 0.35 37.73 -21.68
N GLU A 250 -0.35 36.71 -21.29
CA GLU A 250 -1.82 36.71 -21.31
C GLU A 250 -2.35 36.28 -19.94
N ASP A 251 -2.67 37.29 -19.16
CA ASP A 251 -3.58 37.23 -18.02
C ASP A 251 -4.98 36.85 -18.52
N ASP A 252 -5.58 35.83 -17.95
CA ASP A 252 -7.03 35.64 -18.01
C ASP A 252 -7.58 35.32 -16.61
N ASP A 253 -7.95 36.42 -15.96
CA ASP A 253 -8.78 36.46 -14.77
C ASP A 253 -10.21 36.10 -15.17
N SER A 254 -10.76 35.07 -14.58
CA SER A 254 -12.21 34.88 -14.53
C SER A 254 -12.62 34.44 -13.13
N ASP A 255 -12.90 35.44 -12.31
CA ASP A 255 -13.73 35.36 -11.12
C ASP A 255 -15.16 34.99 -11.56
N GLU A 256 -15.70 33.90 -11.10
CA GLU A 256 -17.14 33.73 -10.97
C GLU A 256 -17.46 33.27 -9.55
N ASP A 257 -17.86 34.26 -8.74
CA ASP A 257 -18.62 34.10 -7.53
C ASP A 257 -19.99 33.49 -7.86
N ASP A 258 -20.38 32.43 -7.18
CA ASP A 258 -21.78 32.06 -7.05
C ASP A 258 -22.09 31.70 -5.59
N ASP A 259 -22.54 32.76 -4.93
CA ASP A 259 -23.23 32.71 -3.64
C ASP A 259 -24.62 32.09 -3.86
N SER A 260 -24.93 31.05 -3.17
CA SER A 260 -26.33 30.70 -2.88
C SER A 260 -26.46 30.20 -1.46
N ASP A 261 -26.79 31.18 -0.61
CA ASP A 261 -27.47 30.99 0.65
C ASP A 261 -28.85 30.36 0.38
N GLU A 262 -29.18 29.26 1.02
CA GLU A 262 -30.56 28.93 1.37
C GLU A 262 -30.62 28.43 2.81
N ASP A 263 -31.07 29.31 3.64
CA ASP A 263 -31.71 29.07 4.95
C ASP A 263 -33.01 28.29 4.75
N ASP A 264 -33.32 27.46 5.73
CA ASP A 264 -34.67 27.12 6.24
C ASP A 264 -34.58 25.74 6.93
N ASP A 265 -35.12 25.42 8.02
CA ASP A 265 -36.06 26.01 8.97
C ASP A 265 -36.24 25.02 10.14
N ASP A 266 -36.48 25.56 11.27
CA ASP A 266 -36.87 24.93 12.51
C ASP A 266 -37.95 23.83 12.36
N SER A 267 -37.86 22.80 13.19
CA SER A 267 -39.04 22.33 13.95
C SER A 267 -38.65 21.49 15.16
N ASP A 268 -38.86 22.13 16.31
CA ASP A 268 -39.14 21.52 17.60
C ASP A 268 -40.25 20.47 17.47
N ASP A 269 -40.12 19.35 18.16
CA ASP A 269 -41.25 18.72 18.86
C ASP A 269 -40.75 17.90 20.05
N GLU A 270 -41.01 18.45 21.20
CA GLU A 270 -41.05 17.80 22.50
C GLU A 270 -42.22 16.80 22.53
N ASP A 271 -41.98 15.59 23.03
CA ASP A 271 -43.07 14.91 23.76
C ASP A 271 -42.52 14.01 24.88
N GLU A 272 -42.79 14.44 26.08
CA GLU A 272 -42.71 13.68 27.33
C GLU A 272 -43.79 12.60 27.34
N THR A 273 -43.45 11.39 27.77
CA THR A 273 -44.36 10.64 28.64
C THR A 273 -43.63 9.64 29.53
N THR A 274 -43.67 9.93 30.80
CA THR A 274 -43.46 9.07 31.94
C THR A 274 -44.44 7.90 31.99
N SER A 275 -43.98 6.71 32.41
CA SER A 275 -44.76 5.89 33.34
C SER A 275 -43.88 4.85 34.04
N GLU A 276 -43.82 5.03 35.33
CA GLU A 276 -43.42 4.03 36.33
C GLU A 276 -44.42 2.86 36.36
N SER A 277 -43.94 1.66 36.64
CA SER A 277 -44.66 0.75 37.55
C SER A 277 -43.74 -0.37 38.05
N ASP A 278 -43.65 -0.37 39.36
CA ASP A 278 -43.18 -1.43 40.26
C ASP A 278 -43.82 -2.79 40.02
N ALA A 279 -43.10 -3.85 40.29
CA ALA A 279 -43.59 -4.93 41.13
C ALA A 279 -42.45 -5.95 41.46
N GLU A 280 -42.30 -6.07 42.74
CA GLU A 280 -41.55 -7.06 43.52
C GLU A 280 -42.08 -8.50 43.31
N GLY A 281 -41.22 -9.50 43.61
CA GLY A 281 -41.68 -10.86 43.83
C GLY A 281 -40.58 -11.94 43.82
N GLU A 282 -39.79 -12.08 44.87
CA GLU A 282 -39.30 -13.39 45.34
C GLU A 282 -40.46 -14.08 46.12
N PRO A 283 -40.47 -15.40 46.37
CA PRO A 283 -39.43 -16.17 47.06
C PRO A 283 -39.27 -17.67 46.74
N GLU A 284 -38.14 -18.22 47.19
CA GLU A 284 -37.84 -19.50 47.83
C GLU A 284 -38.57 -20.78 47.44
N GLY A 285 -37.84 -21.86 47.33
CA GLY A 285 -38.29 -23.25 47.36
C GLY A 285 -37.18 -24.27 47.23
N GLU A 286 -36.66 -24.72 48.38
CA GLU A 286 -35.84 -25.90 48.57
C GLU A 286 -36.54 -27.20 48.08
N HIS A 287 -35.79 -28.23 47.74
CA HIS A 287 -35.67 -29.63 48.22
C HIS A 287 -35.18 -30.59 47.12
N GLN A 288 -34.02 -31.21 47.44
CA GLN A 288 -33.79 -32.66 47.69
C GLN A 288 -34.40 -33.65 46.69
N GLU A 289 -33.57 -34.39 45.97
CA GLU A 289 -33.02 -35.74 46.17
C GLU A 289 -31.90 -36.02 45.15
#